data_16496ce5db57c817e9e7b3db103d79f4
#
_entry.id   16496ce5db57c817e9e7b3db103d79f4
#
_cell.length_a   1.000
_cell.length_b   1.000
_cell.length_c   1.000
_cell.angle_alpha   90.00
_cell.angle_beta   90.00
_cell.angle_gamma   90.00
#
_symmetry.space_group_name_H-M   'P 1'
#
loop_
_entity.id
_entity.type
_entity.pdbx_description
1 polymer ?
#
loop_
_entity_poly.entity_id
_entity_poly.type
_entity_poly.pdbx_seq_one_letter_code
_entity_poly.pdbx_strand_id
1 'polypeptide(L)'
;MPSTLSLLPKLKKDYPHLLFTAGARFAWSPDAHTVFYDESEPANTSLLLHELAHGLLGHHDYSKDVELVAMETEAWDKALELSRAYSLNITDDTIQDTLDTYREWLHARSTCPQCEATGFQSGKNEYRCVACSHQWRVNEARLCALRRYAAK
;
A
#
# COMPACT_ATOMS: atom_id res chain seq x y z
N MET A 1 8.61 -21.24 15.27
CA MET A 1 8.49 -19.90 14.66
C MET A 1 7.09 -19.70 14.11
N PRO A 2 6.45 -18.55 14.38
CA PRO A 2 5.16 -18.26 13.75
C PRO A 2 5.31 -18.19 12.23
N SER A 3 4.33 -18.71 11.53
CA SER A 3 4.29 -18.64 10.07
C SER A 3 2.91 -18.18 9.61
N THR A 4 2.80 -17.80 8.35
CA THR A 4 1.50 -17.42 7.78
C THR A 4 0.51 -18.58 7.92
N LEU A 5 0.95 -19.80 7.62
CA LEU A 5 0.09 -20.98 7.69
C LEU A 5 -0.37 -21.30 9.12
N SER A 6 0.50 -21.08 10.12
CA SER A 6 0.11 -21.31 11.54
C SER A 6 -0.80 -20.21 12.07
N LEU A 7 -0.70 -19.01 11.52
CA LEU A 7 -1.50 -17.86 11.93
C LEU A 7 -2.90 -17.87 11.32
N LEU A 8 -3.04 -18.37 10.10
CA LEU A 8 -4.31 -18.36 9.37
C LEU A 8 -5.51 -18.93 10.12
N PRO A 9 -5.42 -20.09 10.82
CA PRO A 9 -6.58 -20.58 11.57
C PRO A 9 -7.06 -19.62 12.63
N LYS A 10 -6.15 -18.91 13.29
CA LYS A 10 -6.48 -17.91 14.31
C LYS A 10 -7.16 -16.71 13.68
N LEU A 11 -6.64 -16.23 12.55
CA LEU A 11 -7.21 -15.08 11.85
C LEU A 11 -8.59 -15.39 11.30
N LYS A 12 -8.79 -16.58 10.75
CA LYS A 12 -10.10 -17.02 10.24
C LYS A 12 -11.13 -17.08 11.36
N LYS A 13 -10.71 -17.48 12.53
CA LYS A 13 -11.61 -17.56 13.71
C LYS A 13 -11.94 -16.16 14.22
N ASP A 14 -10.94 -15.27 14.31
CA ASP A 14 -11.12 -13.94 14.88
C ASP A 14 -11.83 -12.99 13.90
N TYR A 15 -11.68 -13.20 12.59
CA TYR A 15 -12.26 -12.35 11.54
C TYR A 15 -13.09 -13.17 10.55
N PRO A 16 -14.22 -13.76 11.00
CA PRO A 16 -15.01 -14.68 10.16
C PRO A 16 -15.69 -13.99 8.99
N HIS A 17 -15.77 -12.66 8.98
CA HIS A 17 -16.37 -11.90 7.88
C HIS A 17 -15.39 -11.65 6.71
N LEU A 18 -14.12 -12.02 6.88
CA LEU A 18 -13.11 -11.90 5.85
C LEU A 18 -12.73 -13.28 5.32
N LEU A 19 -12.41 -13.34 4.03
CA LEU A 19 -11.89 -14.55 3.40
C LEU A 19 -10.37 -14.48 3.32
N PHE A 20 -9.72 -15.63 3.45
CA PHE A 20 -8.26 -15.77 3.35
C PHE A 20 -7.97 -16.83 2.30
N THR A 21 -7.31 -16.45 1.22
CA THR A 21 -7.10 -17.30 0.06
C THR A 21 -5.64 -17.22 -0.40
N ALA A 22 -5.06 -18.37 -0.74
CA ALA A 22 -3.73 -18.41 -1.31
C ALA A 22 -3.72 -17.72 -2.69
N GLY A 23 -2.70 -16.95 -2.96
CA GLY A 23 -2.52 -16.24 -4.20
C GLY A 23 -1.05 -16.09 -4.58
N ALA A 24 -0.79 -15.41 -5.68
CA ALA A 24 0.57 -15.19 -6.18
C ALA A 24 1.36 -14.19 -5.33
N ARG A 25 0.67 -13.41 -4.50
CA ARG A 25 1.27 -12.37 -3.64
C ARG A 25 0.32 -12.03 -2.50
N PHE A 26 0.85 -11.33 -1.51
CA PHE A 26 0.02 -10.76 -0.45
C PHE A 26 -0.74 -9.56 -1.00
N ALA A 27 -2.06 -9.55 -0.80
CA ALA A 27 -2.92 -8.47 -1.29
C ALA A 27 -4.25 -8.45 -0.54
N TRP A 28 -4.89 -7.29 -0.51
CA TRP A 28 -6.26 -7.12 -0.06
C TRP A 28 -7.15 -6.79 -1.24
N SER A 29 -8.25 -7.52 -1.39
CA SER A 29 -9.29 -7.23 -2.39
C SER A 29 -10.55 -6.71 -1.69
N PRO A 30 -10.86 -5.41 -1.79
CA PRO A 30 -12.09 -4.88 -1.19
C PRO A 30 -13.35 -5.44 -1.85
N ASP A 31 -13.33 -5.67 -3.14
CA ASP A 31 -14.50 -6.21 -3.87
C ASP A 31 -14.82 -7.63 -3.45
N ALA A 32 -13.81 -8.47 -3.25
CA ALA A 32 -13.98 -9.87 -2.86
C ALA A 32 -13.96 -10.09 -1.35
N HIS A 33 -13.73 -9.05 -0.55
CA HIS A 33 -13.51 -9.15 0.91
C HIS A 33 -12.49 -10.23 1.27
N THR A 34 -11.42 -10.30 0.50
CA THR A 34 -10.43 -11.38 0.60
C THR A 34 -9.03 -10.84 0.86
N VAL A 35 -8.37 -11.46 1.83
CA VAL A 35 -6.94 -11.29 2.06
C VAL A 35 -6.24 -12.44 1.33
N PHE A 36 -5.41 -12.09 0.35
CA PHE A 36 -4.57 -13.05 -0.36
C PHE A 36 -3.22 -13.17 0.33
N TYR A 37 -2.71 -14.39 0.42
CA TYR A 37 -1.41 -14.65 1.00
C TYR A 37 -0.56 -15.53 0.08
N ASP A 38 0.75 -15.35 0.15
CA ASP A 38 1.70 -16.09 -0.68
C ASP A 38 2.26 -17.26 0.13
N GLU A 39 1.90 -18.49 -0.25
CA GLU A 39 2.35 -19.70 0.42
C GLU A 39 3.86 -19.93 0.28
N SER A 40 4.50 -19.33 -0.72
CA SER A 40 5.94 -19.45 -0.93
C SER A 40 6.76 -18.59 0.04
N GLU A 41 6.09 -17.69 0.78
CA GLU A 41 6.73 -16.82 1.77
C GLU A 41 6.09 -17.01 3.16
N PRO A 42 6.19 -18.21 3.76
CA PRO A 42 5.51 -18.50 5.02
C PRO A 42 6.04 -17.70 6.21
N ALA A 43 7.24 -17.17 6.13
CA ALA A 43 7.83 -16.35 7.20
C ALA A 43 7.32 -14.91 7.17
N ASN A 44 6.67 -14.48 6.10
CA ASN A 44 6.25 -13.08 5.93
C ASN A 44 4.91 -12.79 6.59
N THR A 45 4.86 -12.96 7.90
CA THR A 45 3.67 -12.65 8.71
C THR A 45 3.36 -11.16 8.73
N SER A 46 4.38 -10.31 8.56
CA SER A 46 4.21 -8.86 8.53
C SER A 46 3.30 -8.43 7.37
N LEU A 47 3.53 -8.96 6.16
CA LEU A 47 2.68 -8.64 5.02
C LEU A 47 1.27 -9.21 5.17
N LEU A 48 1.14 -10.40 5.75
CA LEU A 48 -0.19 -10.96 6.02
C LEU A 48 -1.00 -10.03 6.93
N LEU A 49 -0.39 -9.55 8.02
CA LEU A 49 -1.04 -8.62 8.93
C LEU A 49 -1.31 -7.27 8.27
N HIS A 50 -0.42 -6.81 7.40
CA HIS A 50 -0.59 -5.56 6.65
C HIS A 50 -1.83 -5.63 5.74
N GLU A 51 -1.98 -6.71 4.99
CA GLU A 51 -3.15 -6.86 4.12
C GLU A 51 -4.44 -7.07 4.92
N LEU A 52 -4.37 -7.80 6.02
CA LEU A 52 -5.49 -7.89 6.95
C LEU A 52 -5.88 -6.52 7.48
N ALA A 53 -4.89 -5.69 7.80
CA ALA A 53 -5.13 -4.32 8.29
C ALA A 53 -5.91 -3.49 7.28
N HIS A 54 -5.57 -3.56 5.98
CA HIS A 54 -6.35 -2.91 4.94
C HIS A 54 -7.82 -3.35 4.98
N GLY A 55 -8.05 -4.65 5.16
CA GLY A 55 -9.40 -5.19 5.25
C GLY A 55 -10.16 -4.70 6.47
N LEU A 56 -9.51 -4.67 7.62
CA LEU A 56 -10.14 -4.20 8.87
C LEU A 56 -10.44 -2.71 8.85
N LEU A 57 -9.61 -1.92 8.18
CA LEU A 57 -9.81 -0.48 8.03
C LEU A 57 -10.79 -0.13 6.90
N GLY A 58 -11.20 -1.12 6.12
CA GLY A 58 -12.13 -0.91 5.03
C GLY A 58 -11.53 -0.14 3.86
N HIS A 59 -10.23 -0.27 3.65
CA HIS A 59 -9.56 0.43 2.55
C HIS A 59 -10.02 -0.08 1.19
N HIS A 60 -10.24 0.86 0.27
CA HIS A 60 -10.63 0.60 -1.11
C HIS A 60 -9.95 1.63 -2.02
N ASP A 61 -10.46 1.83 -3.22
CA ASP A 61 -9.86 2.74 -4.18
C ASP A 61 -9.68 4.16 -3.63
N TYR A 62 -8.68 4.84 -4.17
CA TYR A 62 -8.36 6.22 -3.83
C TYR A 62 -8.49 7.11 -5.08
N SER A 63 -8.76 8.39 -4.88
CA SER A 63 -8.87 9.37 -5.96
C SER A 63 -7.59 10.20 -6.13
N LYS A 64 -6.86 10.43 -5.05
CA LYS A 64 -5.59 11.18 -5.08
C LYS A 64 -4.45 10.31 -4.58
N ASP A 65 -3.28 10.50 -5.19
CA ASP A 65 -2.10 9.70 -4.86
C ASP A 65 -1.68 9.81 -3.39
N VAL A 66 -1.86 10.98 -2.78
CA VAL A 66 -1.55 11.19 -1.37
C VAL A 66 -2.43 10.32 -0.46
N GLU A 67 -3.64 10.00 -0.90
CA GLU A 67 -4.55 9.13 -0.14
C GLU A 67 -4.01 7.71 -0.06
N LEU A 68 -3.36 7.21 -1.13
CA LEU A 68 -2.74 5.88 -1.10
C LEU A 68 -1.64 5.82 -0.05
N VAL A 69 -0.78 6.84 0.01
CA VAL A 69 0.30 6.89 1.02
C VAL A 69 -0.30 6.91 2.43
N ALA A 70 -1.39 7.66 2.63
CA ALA A 70 -2.08 7.70 3.92
C ALA A 70 -2.67 6.33 4.29
N MET A 71 -3.31 5.64 3.34
CA MET A 71 -3.87 4.31 3.56
C MET A 71 -2.79 3.29 3.93
N GLU A 72 -1.64 3.34 3.25
CA GLU A 72 -0.53 2.44 3.56
C GLU A 72 0.03 2.70 4.95
N THR A 73 0.14 3.97 5.35
CA THR A 73 0.59 4.34 6.68
C THR A 73 -0.38 3.82 7.75
N GLU A 74 -1.67 4.03 7.56
CA GLU A 74 -2.70 3.52 8.48
C GLU A 74 -2.67 2.00 8.58
N ALA A 75 -2.48 1.31 7.44
CA ALA A 75 -2.43 -0.14 7.42
C ALA A 75 -1.24 -0.68 8.21
N TRP A 76 -0.08 -0.04 8.11
CA TRP A 76 1.07 -0.44 8.91
C TRP A 76 0.90 -0.16 10.40
N ASP A 77 0.27 0.96 10.76
CA ASP A 77 -0.06 1.25 12.16
C ASP A 77 -0.99 0.18 12.73
N LYS A 78 -2.01 -0.20 11.96
CA LYS A 78 -2.94 -1.26 12.37
C LYS A 78 -2.25 -2.63 12.42
N ALA A 79 -1.38 -2.93 11.46
CA ALA A 79 -0.62 -4.17 11.45
C ALA A 79 0.28 -4.29 12.69
N LEU A 80 0.90 -3.18 13.10
CA LEU A 80 1.72 -3.14 14.31
C LEU A 80 0.87 -3.44 15.55
N GLU A 81 -0.32 -2.89 15.63
CA GLU A 81 -1.28 -3.18 16.71
C GLU A 81 -1.65 -4.68 16.70
N LEU A 82 -1.97 -5.23 15.53
CA LEU A 82 -2.29 -6.64 15.37
C LEU A 82 -1.11 -7.55 15.76
N SER A 83 0.10 -7.15 15.43
CA SER A 83 1.30 -7.94 15.76
C SER A 83 1.41 -8.21 17.26
N ARG A 84 1.03 -7.23 18.08
CA ARG A 84 1.04 -7.40 19.54
C ARG A 84 0.01 -8.42 19.98
N ALA A 85 -1.18 -8.40 19.39
CA ALA A 85 -2.25 -9.33 19.74
C ALA A 85 -1.89 -10.79 19.39
N TYR A 86 -1.08 -11.00 18.37
CA TYR A 86 -0.68 -12.35 17.92
C TYR A 86 0.76 -12.69 18.32
N SER A 87 1.37 -11.91 19.18
CA SER A 87 2.75 -12.12 19.69
C SER A 87 3.78 -12.21 18.54
N LEU A 88 3.58 -11.36 17.53
CA LEU A 88 4.51 -11.23 16.41
C LEU A 88 5.30 -9.93 16.54
N ASN A 89 6.42 -9.86 15.85
CA ASN A 89 7.25 -8.67 15.83
C ASN A 89 7.35 -8.10 14.42
N ILE A 90 6.92 -6.85 14.28
CA ILE A 90 7.11 -6.08 13.05
C ILE A 90 8.10 -4.96 13.40
N THR A 91 9.24 -4.93 12.71
CA THR A 91 10.26 -3.92 12.98
C THR A 91 9.89 -2.59 12.32
N ASP A 92 10.33 -1.50 12.92
CA ASP A 92 10.15 -0.18 12.31
C ASP A 92 10.86 -0.10 10.96
N ASP A 93 12.03 -0.73 10.81
CA ASP A 93 12.73 -0.78 9.53
C ASP A 93 11.88 -1.40 8.41
N THR A 94 11.18 -2.50 8.70
CA THR A 94 10.27 -3.13 7.75
C THR A 94 9.18 -2.15 7.31
N ILE A 95 8.59 -1.45 8.25
CA ILE A 95 7.53 -0.47 7.99
C ILE A 95 8.07 0.68 7.15
N GLN A 96 9.18 1.28 7.57
CA GLN A 96 9.74 2.45 6.88
C GLN A 96 10.25 2.10 5.49
N ASP A 97 10.90 0.96 5.32
CA ASP A 97 11.38 0.52 3.99
C ASP A 97 10.21 0.36 3.02
N THR A 98 9.10 -0.21 3.48
CA THR A 98 7.91 -0.35 2.65
C THR A 98 7.27 0.99 2.35
N LEU A 99 7.09 1.84 3.36
CA LEU A 99 6.49 3.16 3.19
C LEU A 99 7.34 4.06 2.29
N ASP A 100 8.66 3.91 2.33
CA ASP A 100 9.56 4.70 1.47
C ASP A 100 9.31 4.42 0.00
N THR A 101 8.92 3.20 -0.38
CA THR A 101 8.57 2.91 -1.78
C THR A 101 7.39 3.75 -2.24
N TYR A 102 6.39 3.95 -1.39
CA TYR A 102 5.22 4.79 -1.68
C TYR A 102 5.57 6.28 -1.65
N ARG A 103 6.40 6.71 -0.71
CA ARG A 103 6.86 8.11 -0.61
C ARG A 103 7.68 8.50 -1.83
N GLU A 104 8.59 7.65 -2.26
CA GLU A 104 9.40 7.85 -3.46
C GLU A 104 8.53 7.87 -4.72
N TRP A 105 7.56 6.97 -4.79
CA TRP A 105 6.58 6.93 -5.87
C TRP A 105 5.80 8.25 -5.96
N LEU A 106 5.28 8.75 -4.84
CA LEU A 106 4.54 10.01 -4.81
C LEU A 106 5.43 11.19 -5.18
N HIS A 107 6.65 11.23 -4.63
CA HIS A 107 7.61 12.28 -4.94
C HIS A 107 7.92 12.33 -6.43
N ALA A 108 8.19 11.18 -7.05
CA ALA A 108 8.48 11.11 -8.48
C ALA A 108 7.31 11.57 -9.34
N ARG A 109 6.08 11.20 -8.95
CA ARG A 109 4.87 11.58 -9.70
C ARG A 109 4.59 13.08 -9.59
N SER A 110 4.78 13.63 -8.39
CA SER A 110 4.44 15.03 -8.08
C SER A 110 5.53 16.05 -8.41
N THR A 111 6.73 15.59 -8.79
CA THR A 111 7.83 16.50 -9.15
C THR A 111 7.68 16.98 -10.59
N CYS A 112 7.66 18.30 -10.77
CA CYS A 112 7.53 18.91 -12.09
C CYS A 112 8.71 18.53 -12.98
N PRO A 113 8.46 17.93 -14.17
CA PRO A 113 9.55 17.56 -15.08
C PRO A 113 10.24 18.76 -15.73
N GLN A 114 9.67 19.95 -15.62
CA GLN A 114 10.23 21.16 -16.21
C GLN A 114 11.09 21.96 -15.25
N CYS A 115 10.61 22.18 -14.01
CA CYS A 115 11.33 23.04 -13.04
C CYS A 115 11.67 22.35 -11.71
N GLU A 116 11.29 21.07 -11.56
CA GLU A 116 11.58 20.23 -10.39
C GLU A 116 10.90 20.67 -9.09
N ALA A 117 10.00 21.65 -9.14
CA ALA A 117 9.16 21.98 -7.97
C ALA A 117 8.10 20.89 -7.74
N THR A 118 7.62 20.79 -6.51
CA THR A 118 6.53 19.88 -6.18
C THR A 118 5.20 20.46 -6.70
N GLY A 119 4.48 19.67 -7.50
CA GLY A 119 3.17 20.04 -8.00
C GLY A 119 2.04 19.52 -7.14
N PHE A 120 0.82 19.81 -7.55
CA PHE A 120 -0.39 19.27 -6.94
C PHE A 120 -1.17 18.42 -7.95
N GLN A 121 -1.91 17.45 -7.44
CA GLN A 121 -2.70 16.58 -8.29
C GLN A 121 -4.00 17.30 -8.69
N SER A 122 -4.18 17.46 -10.00
CA SER A 122 -5.33 18.15 -10.59
C SER A 122 -6.41 17.17 -11.09
N GLY A 123 -6.07 15.90 -11.22
CA GLY A 123 -6.99 14.85 -11.66
C GLY A 123 -6.33 13.49 -11.54
N LYS A 124 -7.02 12.44 -11.92
CA LYS A 124 -6.44 11.10 -11.89
C LYS A 124 -5.24 11.04 -12.83
N ASN A 125 -4.05 10.72 -12.26
CA ASN A 125 -2.78 10.67 -12.99
C ASN A 125 -2.38 12.00 -13.64
N GLU A 126 -2.91 13.12 -13.13
CA GLU A 126 -2.62 14.46 -13.66
C GLU A 126 -2.12 15.39 -12.55
N TYR A 127 -1.07 16.14 -12.86
CA TYR A 127 -0.45 17.09 -11.95
C TYR A 127 -0.23 18.44 -12.59
N ARG A 128 -0.17 19.47 -11.77
CA ARG A 128 0.14 20.84 -12.18
C ARG A 128 1.18 21.43 -11.24
N CYS A 129 2.16 22.13 -11.81
CA CYS A 129 3.19 22.80 -11.02
C CYS A 129 2.68 24.12 -10.45
N VAL A 130 2.95 24.34 -9.15
CA VAL A 130 2.59 25.61 -8.50
C VAL A 130 3.57 26.72 -8.85
N ALA A 131 4.78 26.39 -9.31
CA ALA A 131 5.83 27.37 -9.61
C ALA A 131 5.81 27.85 -11.06
N CYS A 132 5.70 26.93 -12.03
CA CYS A 132 5.77 27.28 -13.46
C CYS A 132 4.49 26.99 -14.26
N SER A 133 3.47 26.50 -13.59
CA SER A 133 2.16 26.17 -14.18
C SER A 133 2.19 25.03 -15.23
N HIS A 134 3.32 24.33 -15.37
CA HIS A 134 3.41 23.18 -16.26
C HIS A 134 2.43 22.08 -15.81
N GLN A 135 1.79 21.43 -16.79
CA GLN A 135 0.89 20.30 -16.53
C GLN A 135 1.49 19.05 -17.14
N TRP A 136 1.36 17.92 -16.40
CA TRP A 136 1.85 16.63 -16.90
C TRP A 136 0.95 15.49 -16.43
N ARG A 137 1.09 14.37 -17.11
CA ARG A 137 0.42 13.12 -16.75
C ARG A 137 1.47 12.09 -16.34
N VAL A 138 1.06 11.17 -15.50
CA VAL A 138 1.89 10.06 -15.04
C VAL A 138 1.20 8.73 -15.34
N ASN A 139 1.99 7.66 -15.47
CA ASN A 139 1.44 6.31 -15.63
C ASN A 139 1.02 5.75 -14.26
N GLU A 140 0.38 4.57 -14.25
CA GLU A 140 -0.06 3.94 -13.03
C GLU A 140 1.02 3.08 -12.35
N ALA A 141 2.23 3.02 -12.90
CA ALA A 141 3.32 2.23 -12.34
C ALA A 141 3.73 2.75 -10.96
N ARG A 142 3.96 1.84 -10.03
CA ARG A 142 4.43 2.17 -8.68
C ARG A 142 5.84 1.68 -8.41
N LEU A 143 6.19 0.48 -8.88
CA LEU A 143 7.47 -0.16 -8.58
C LEU A 143 8.37 -0.33 -9.82
N CYS A 144 7.92 0.12 -10.96
CA CYS A 144 8.68 0.03 -12.21
C CYS A 144 8.71 1.39 -12.91
N ALA A 145 9.11 1.41 -14.17
CA ALA A 145 9.38 2.66 -14.89
C ALA A 145 8.25 3.69 -14.81
N LEU A 146 8.40 4.64 -13.89
CA LEU A 146 7.50 5.78 -13.80
C LEU A 146 7.74 6.69 -15.01
N ARG A 147 6.65 7.11 -15.63
CA ARG A 147 6.70 8.03 -16.77
C ARG A 147 5.87 9.27 -16.49
N ARG A 148 6.40 10.41 -16.92
CA ARG A 148 5.71 11.69 -16.84
C ARG A 148 5.51 12.23 -18.25
N TYR A 149 4.28 12.63 -18.56
CA TYR A 149 3.90 13.10 -19.89
C TYR A 149 3.35 14.51 -19.80
N ALA A 150 3.65 15.33 -20.81
CA ALA A 150 3.00 16.63 -20.92
C ALA A 150 1.47 16.43 -21.10
N ALA A 151 0.67 17.24 -20.41
CA ALA A 151 -0.77 17.22 -20.60
C ALA A 151 -1.14 17.82 -21.95
N LYS A 152 -2.15 17.23 -22.58
CA LYS A 152 -2.70 17.74 -23.83
C LYS A 152 -3.66 18.89 -23.57
#